data_e17a7c654a5b2b8643734859cb1a57f1
#
_entry.id   e17a7c654a5b2b8643734859cb1a57f1
#
_cell.length_a   1.000
_cell.length_b   1.000
_cell.length_c   1.000
_cell.angle_alpha   90.00
_cell.angle_beta   90.00
_cell.angle_gamma   90.00
#
_symmetry.space_group_name_H-M   'P 1'
#
loop_
_entity.id
_entity.type
_entity.pdbx_description
1 polymer ?
#
loop_
_entity_poly.entity_id
_entity_poly.type
_entity_poly.pdbx_seq_one_letter_code
_entity_poly.pdbx_strand_id
1 'polypeptide(L)'
;MNNRVEMRTIDPNIRNKNFEEVSLGYSNEEALLEASRCLNCKAKPCVKGCPVNIDIPGFISKIKENNINEAYNIISKSSLLPAICGRVCPQENQCEKYCVRGVKSLPVAIGRLERYVADNNTCTTKFDIIKNNIKVAVIGSGPAGLSCASELAIMGYDVCVFEGRGCEGICGRI
;
A
#
# COMPACT_ATOMS: atom_id res chain seq x y z
N MET A 1 10.61 21.68 13.73
CA MET A 1 9.70 20.76 13.03
C MET A 1 10.55 19.77 12.26
N ASN A 2 10.31 18.46 12.37
CA ASN A 2 11.12 17.48 11.65
C ASN A 2 10.88 17.60 10.13
N ASN A 3 11.95 17.61 9.35
CA ASN A 3 11.89 17.60 7.90
C ASN A 3 11.31 16.26 7.40
N ARG A 4 10.78 16.26 6.16
CA ARG A 4 10.36 15.03 5.49
C ARG A 4 11.59 14.12 5.33
N VAL A 5 11.43 12.84 5.65
CA VAL A 5 12.52 11.87 5.50
C VAL A 5 12.72 11.58 4.02
N GLU A 6 13.96 11.76 3.55
CA GLU A 6 14.32 11.47 2.17
C GLU A 6 14.31 9.96 1.89
N MET A 7 13.92 9.58 0.68
CA MET A 7 13.98 8.19 0.23
C MET A 7 15.42 7.87 -0.20
N ARG A 8 15.99 6.83 0.39
CA ARG A 8 17.29 6.32 -0.04
C ARG A 8 17.18 5.70 -1.44
N THR A 9 18.18 5.94 -2.27
CA THR A 9 18.25 5.40 -3.63
C THR A 9 19.61 4.78 -3.89
N ILE A 10 19.67 3.81 -4.80
CA ILE A 10 20.94 3.24 -5.28
C ILE A 10 21.71 4.32 -6.04
N ASP A 11 23.05 4.33 -5.86
CA ASP A 11 23.94 5.27 -6.56
C ASP A 11 23.72 5.22 -8.08
N PRO A 12 23.66 6.39 -8.77
CA PRO A 12 23.43 6.45 -10.22
C PRO A 12 24.42 5.63 -11.06
N ASN A 13 25.68 5.51 -10.63
CA ASN A 13 26.70 4.74 -11.36
C ASN A 13 26.57 3.22 -11.16
N ILE A 14 25.78 2.80 -10.17
CA ILE A 14 25.46 1.40 -9.91
C ILE A 14 24.14 1.03 -10.58
N ARG A 15 23.09 1.85 -10.36
CA ARG A 15 21.73 1.54 -10.85
C ARG A 15 21.60 1.53 -12.38
N ASN A 16 22.49 2.20 -13.11
CA ASN A 16 22.51 2.18 -14.57
C ASN A 16 23.10 0.88 -15.16
N LYS A 17 23.57 -0.06 -14.32
CA LYS A 17 24.19 -1.33 -14.73
C LYS A 17 23.39 -2.57 -14.30
N ASN A 18 22.26 -2.38 -13.64
CA ASN A 18 21.40 -3.47 -13.17
C ASN A 18 19.92 -3.09 -13.29
N PHE A 19 19.01 -4.04 -12.99
CA PHE A 19 17.56 -3.85 -12.98
C PHE A 19 16.98 -3.95 -11.57
N GLU A 20 17.79 -3.70 -10.54
CA GLU A 20 17.31 -3.71 -9.17
C GLU A 20 16.45 -2.47 -8.87
N GLU A 21 15.60 -2.57 -7.87
CA GLU A 21 14.71 -1.48 -7.46
C GLU A 21 15.53 -0.27 -6.97
N VAL A 22 15.42 0.86 -7.67
CA VAL A 22 16.23 2.06 -7.42
C VAL A 22 15.96 2.66 -6.05
N SER A 23 14.71 2.71 -5.62
CA SER A 23 14.31 3.22 -4.31
C SER A 23 14.42 2.12 -3.26
N LEU A 24 15.23 2.34 -2.21
CA LEU A 24 15.51 1.31 -1.20
C LEU A 24 14.44 1.18 -0.10
N GLY A 25 13.41 2.02 -0.12
CA GLY A 25 12.42 2.06 0.96
C GLY A 25 12.95 2.74 2.23
N TYR A 26 12.14 2.75 3.27
CA TYR A 26 12.53 3.25 4.60
C TYR A 26 13.08 2.13 5.47
N SER A 27 14.07 2.46 6.32
CA SER A 27 14.38 1.63 7.49
C SER A 27 13.28 1.80 8.56
N ASN A 28 13.34 0.99 9.62
CA ASN A 28 12.41 1.11 10.74
C ASN A 28 12.50 2.50 11.39
N GLU A 29 13.72 3.01 11.62
CA GLU A 29 13.96 4.32 12.22
C GLU A 29 13.45 5.45 11.33
N GLU A 30 13.69 5.35 10.02
CA GLU A 30 13.21 6.33 9.02
C GLU A 30 11.68 6.34 8.97
N ALA A 31 11.05 5.17 9.00
CA ALA A 31 9.59 5.05 9.01
C ALA A 31 8.96 5.62 10.29
N LEU A 32 9.54 5.34 11.46
CA LEU A 32 9.09 5.91 12.74
C LEU A 32 9.24 7.43 12.76
N LEU A 33 10.38 7.94 12.26
CA LEU A 33 10.64 9.38 12.18
C LEU A 33 9.62 10.07 11.25
N GLU A 34 9.38 9.51 10.05
CA GLU A 34 8.39 10.07 9.12
C GLU A 34 6.96 9.94 9.67
N ALA A 35 6.61 8.80 10.26
CA ALA A 35 5.30 8.59 10.89
C ALA A 35 5.04 9.60 12.00
N SER A 36 6.07 9.97 12.78
CA SER A 36 5.96 10.96 13.87
C SER A 36 5.50 12.34 13.38
N ARG A 37 5.70 12.66 12.11
CA ARG A 37 5.26 13.91 11.49
C ARG A 37 3.74 13.99 11.30
N CYS A 38 3.04 12.85 11.32
CA CYS A 38 1.59 12.82 11.19
C CYS A 38 0.90 13.44 12.41
N LEU A 39 0.05 14.44 12.15
CA LEU A 39 -0.69 15.19 13.17
C LEU A 39 -1.93 14.46 13.69
N ASN A 40 -2.27 13.32 13.12
CA ASN A 40 -3.50 12.57 13.42
C ASN A 40 -4.76 13.47 13.38
N CYS A 41 -4.93 14.20 12.28
CA CYS A 41 -5.97 15.22 12.10
C CYS A 41 -7.37 14.63 12.28
N LYS A 42 -8.20 15.26 13.11
CA LYS A 42 -9.59 14.82 13.35
C LYS A 42 -10.45 14.77 12.08
N ALA A 43 -10.25 15.71 11.15
CA ALA A 43 -10.98 15.78 9.88
C ALA A 43 -10.47 14.81 8.80
N LYS A 44 -9.30 14.18 8.99
CA LYS A 44 -8.68 13.19 8.11
C LYS A 44 -8.70 13.57 6.60
N PRO A 45 -8.26 14.79 6.18
CA PRO A 45 -8.40 15.18 4.78
C PRO A 45 -7.61 14.31 3.82
N CYS A 46 -6.50 13.72 4.23
CA CYS A 46 -5.72 12.75 3.45
C CYS A 46 -6.55 11.50 3.06
N VAL A 47 -7.44 11.02 3.92
CA VAL A 47 -8.34 9.89 3.63
C VAL A 47 -9.27 10.25 2.47
N LYS A 48 -9.84 11.46 2.46
CA LYS A 48 -10.70 11.95 1.36
C LYS A 48 -9.93 12.07 0.03
N GLY A 49 -8.62 12.26 0.09
CA GLY A 49 -7.75 12.31 -1.07
C GLY A 49 -7.31 10.92 -1.57
N CYS A 50 -7.58 9.86 -0.83
CA CYS A 50 -7.29 8.50 -1.24
C CYS A 50 -8.48 7.91 -2.01
N PRO A 51 -8.31 7.44 -3.27
CA PRO A 51 -9.42 6.89 -4.07
C PRO A 51 -10.14 5.70 -3.41
N VAL A 52 -9.43 4.94 -2.57
CA VAL A 52 -9.97 3.76 -1.87
C VAL A 52 -10.21 4.02 -0.37
N ASN A 53 -10.09 5.27 0.09
CA ASN A 53 -10.39 5.70 1.45
C ASN A 53 -9.64 4.94 2.56
N ILE A 54 -8.36 4.62 2.38
CA ILE A 54 -7.53 4.00 3.42
C ILE A 54 -7.55 4.88 4.68
N ASP A 55 -7.73 4.29 5.87
CA ASP A 55 -7.58 5.02 7.15
C ASP A 55 -6.12 5.36 7.42
N ILE A 56 -5.64 6.42 6.70
CA ILE A 56 -4.24 6.83 6.71
C ILE A 56 -3.74 7.21 8.12
N PRO A 57 -4.44 8.02 8.92
CA PRO A 57 -4.00 8.28 10.28
C PRO A 57 -3.97 7.03 11.14
N GLY A 58 -4.89 6.10 10.91
CA GLY A 58 -4.96 4.84 11.63
C GLY A 58 -3.72 3.97 11.40
N PHE A 59 -3.36 3.68 10.15
CA PHE A 59 -2.19 2.85 9.88
C PHE A 59 -0.87 3.54 10.30
N ILE A 60 -0.76 4.88 10.13
CA ILE A 60 0.42 5.64 10.58
C ILE A 60 0.55 5.60 12.11
N SER A 61 -0.56 5.63 12.85
CA SER A 61 -0.53 5.46 14.30
C SER A 61 0.07 4.09 14.69
N LYS A 62 -0.29 3.03 13.97
CA LYS A 62 0.25 1.69 14.22
C LYS A 62 1.75 1.57 13.89
N ILE A 63 2.24 2.30 12.90
CA ILE A 63 3.69 2.41 12.67
C ILE A 63 4.37 3.04 13.90
N LYS A 64 3.83 4.14 14.46
CA LYS A 64 4.37 4.77 15.67
C LYS A 64 4.41 3.82 16.88
N GLU A 65 3.47 2.89 16.94
CA GLU A 65 3.40 1.84 17.98
C GLU A 65 4.31 0.63 17.65
N ASN A 66 5.08 0.70 16.54
CA ASN A 66 5.89 -0.40 16.01
C ASN A 66 5.07 -1.68 15.74
N ASN A 67 3.79 -1.52 15.43
CA ASN A 67 2.87 -2.62 15.13
C ASN A 67 2.55 -2.67 13.64
N ILE A 68 3.50 -3.20 12.86
CA ILE A 68 3.43 -3.18 11.38
C ILE A 68 2.31 -4.09 10.86
N ASN A 69 2.10 -5.24 11.51
CA ASN A 69 1.05 -6.16 11.10
C ASN A 69 -0.35 -5.55 11.25
N GLU A 70 -0.60 -4.80 12.32
CA GLU A 70 -1.88 -4.10 12.49
C GLU A 70 -1.99 -2.90 11.53
N ALA A 71 -0.89 -2.20 11.23
CA ALA A 71 -0.87 -1.18 10.20
C ALA A 71 -1.28 -1.77 8.84
N TYR A 72 -0.75 -2.95 8.49
CA TYR A 72 -1.11 -3.68 7.27
C TYR A 72 -2.59 -4.09 7.27
N ASN A 73 -3.10 -4.62 8.38
CA ASN A 73 -4.52 -4.96 8.51
C ASN A 73 -5.45 -3.78 8.27
N ILE A 74 -5.06 -2.57 8.74
CA ILE A 74 -5.85 -1.35 8.49
C ILE A 74 -5.85 -1.00 7.00
N ILE A 75 -4.71 -1.09 6.32
CA ILE A 75 -4.59 -0.81 4.88
C ILE A 75 -5.40 -1.83 4.08
N SER A 76 -5.28 -3.12 4.41
CA SER A 76 -5.91 -4.23 3.69
C SER A 76 -7.44 -4.22 3.70
N LYS A 77 -8.05 -3.48 4.63
CA LYS A 77 -9.52 -3.27 4.62
C LYS A 77 -10.02 -2.46 3.42
N SER A 78 -9.15 -1.69 2.79
CA SER A 78 -9.50 -0.79 1.68
C SER A 78 -8.62 -0.99 0.45
N SER A 79 -7.44 -1.59 0.57
CA SER A 79 -6.50 -1.82 -0.53
C SER A 79 -5.82 -3.17 -0.38
N LEU A 80 -6.00 -4.03 -1.38
CA LEU A 80 -5.39 -5.38 -1.40
C LEU A 80 -4.02 -5.40 -2.12
N LEU A 81 -3.58 -4.27 -2.67
CA LEU A 81 -2.31 -4.12 -3.38
C LEU A 81 -1.41 -3.03 -2.77
N PRO A 82 -1.21 -2.96 -1.43
CA PRO A 82 -0.48 -1.86 -0.81
C PRO A 82 0.98 -1.77 -1.25
N ALA A 83 1.62 -2.89 -1.54
CA ALA A 83 3.00 -2.92 -2.04
C ALA A 83 3.14 -2.22 -3.41
N ILE A 84 2.13 -2.34 -4.27
CA ILE A 84 2.08 -1.67 -5.57
C ILE A 84 1.66 -0.21 -5.40
N CYS A 85 0.58 0.04 -4.66
CA CYS A 85 0.07 1.39 -4.43
C CYS A 85 1.11 2.31 -3.80
N GLY A 86 1.87 1.82 -2.81
CA GLY A 86 2.95 2.57 -2.17
C GLY A 86 4.09 2.96 -3.13
N ARG A 87 4.20 2.27 -4.29
CA ARG A 87 5.23 2.54 -5.30
C ARG A 87 4.74 3.39 -6.48
N VAL A 88 3.49 3.20 -6.93
CA VAL A 88 3.03 3.74 -8.21
C VAL A 88 1.90 4.77 -8.12
N CYS A 89 1.21 4.89 -6.98
CA CYS A 89 0.20 5.93 -6.81
C CYS A 89 0.82 7.33 -6.94
N PRO A 90 0.20 8.27 -7.67
CA PRO A 90 0.62 9.67 -7.71
C PRO A 90 0.19 10.39 -6.42
N GLN A 91 0.79 10.03 -5.27
CA GLN A 91 0.38 10.48 -3.94
C GLN A 91 0.39 12.00 -3.80
N GLU A 92 1.29 12.70 -4.51
CA GLU A 92 1.38 14.15 -4.57
C GLU A 92 0.12 14.81 -5.13
N ASN A 93 -0.68 14.09 -5.92
CA ASN A 93 -1.95 14.52 -6.47
C ASN A 93 -3.16 13.96 -5.71
N GLN A 94 -2.93 13.02 -4.82
CA GLN A 94 -3.95 12.29 -4.06
C GLN A 94 -3.82 12.58 -2.55
N CYS A 95 -3.55 11.55 -1.74
CA CYS A 95 -3.55 11.63 -0.28
C CYS A 95 -2.57 12.69 0.28
N GLU A 96 -1.35 12.78 -0.26
CA GLU A 96 -0.34 13.73 0.21
C GLU A 96 -0.72 15.19 -0.10
N LYS A 97 -1.39 15.45 -1.24
CA LYS A 97 -1.90 16.78 -1.60
C LYS A 97 -2.82 17.38 -0.52
N TYR A 98 -3.60 16.52 0.13
CA TYR A 98 -4.56 16.94 1.16
C TYR A 98 -3.98 16.89 2.57
N CYS A 99 -2.70 16.54 2.72
CA CYS A 99 -2.06 16.49 4.03
C CYS A 99 -1.94 17.90 4.64
N VAL A 100 -2.50 18.10 5.84
CA VAL A 100 -2.45 19.39 6.56
C VAL A 100 -1.02 19.88 6.77
N ARG A 101 -0.06 18.97 6.94
CA ARG A 101 1.36 19.33 7.01
C ARG A 101 1.84 20.08 5.77
N GLY A 102 1.30 19.76 4.59
CA GLY A 102 1.64 20.39 3.33
C GLY A 102 1.37 21.88 3.25
N VAL A 103 0.53 22.43 4.15
CA VAL A 103 0.22 23.87 4.21
C VAL A 103 1.44 24.70 4.64
N LYS A 104 2.27 24.18 5.55
CA LYS A 104 3.41 24.92 6.14
C LYS A 104 4.77 24.27 5.88
N SER A 105 4.79 23.05 5.36
CA SER A 105 6.01 22.28 5.07
C SER A 105 5.69 21.20 4.04
N LEU A 106 6.62 20.25 3.78
CA LEU A 106 6.32 19.10 2.96
C LEU A 106 5.30 18.18 3.64
N PRO A 107 4.34 17.59 2.90
CA PRO A 107 3.38 16.64 3.44
C PRO A 107 4.09 15.41 4.04
N VAL A 108 3.38 14.64 4.84
CA VAL A 108 3.85 13.33 5.28
C VAL A 108 3.98 12.43 4.06
N ALA A 109 5.05 11.65 3.98
CA ALA A 109 5.32 10.72 2.89
C ALA A 109 4.45 9.46 3.03
N ILE A 110 3.15 9.61 2.77
CA ILE A 110 2.12 8.60 3.02
C ILE A 110 2.38 7.34 2.21
N GLY A 111 2.65 7.48 0.90
CA GLY A 111 2.91 6.32 0.05
C GLY A 111 4.20 5.58 0.42
N ARG A 112 5.24 6.30 0.87
CA ARG A 112 6.48 5.66 1.36
C ARG A 112 6.25 4.86 2.65
N LEU A 113 5.38 5.35 3.53
CA LEU A 113 4.96 4.62 4.74
C LEU A 113 4.07 3.43 4.41
N GLU A 114 3.16 3.56 3.44
CA GLU A 114 2.34 2.44 2.93
C GLU A 114 3.23 1.33 2.35
N ARG A 115 4.21 1.70 1.51
CA ARG A 115 5.21 0.78 1.00
C ARG A 115 5.98 0.09 2.14
N TYR A 116 6.47 0.87 3.12
CA TYR A 116 7.19 0.33 4.26
C TYR A 116 6.38 -0.73 5.01
N VAL A 117 5.10 -0.47 5.25
CA VAL A 117 4.20 -1.43 5.90
C VAL A 117 4.05 -2.69 5.07
N ALA A 118 3.85 -2.54 3.75
CA ALA A 118 3.67 -3.68 2.86
C ALA A 118 4.93 -4.56 2.75
N ASP A 119 6.12 -3.93 2.68
CA ASP A 119 7.39 -4.64 2.53
C ASP A 119 7.86 -5.33 3.83
N ASN A 120 7.39 -4.86 5.01
CA ASN A 120 7.81 -5.37 6.33
C ASN A 120 6.71 -6.15 7.07
N ASN A 121 5.53 -6.30 6.47
CA ASN A 121 4.48 -7.13 7.05
C ASN A 121 4.86 -8.62 6.97
N THR A 122 4.68 -9.33 8.08
CA THR A 122 4.96 -10.77 8.19
C THR A 122 3.70 -11.64 8.29
N CYS A 123 2.53 -11.00 8.37
CA CYS A 123 1.25 -11.69 8.54
C CYS A 123 0.40 -11.56 7.27
N THR A 124 -0.36 -12.59 6.96
CA THR A 124 -1.45 -12.52 5.99
C THR A 124 -2.71 -12.05 6.70
N THR A 125 -3.40 -11.06 6.13
CA THR A 125 -4.73 -10.67 6.62
C THR A 125 -5.68 -11.85 6.49
N LYS A 126 -6.30 -12.26 7.59
CA LYS A 126 -7.33 -13.29 7.57
C LYS A 126 -8.68 -12.63 7.38
N PHE A 127 -9.43 -13.13 6.42
CA PHE A 127 -10.82 -12.76 6.20
C PHE A 127 -11.71 -13.94 6.59
N ASP A 128 -12.78 -13.68 7.32
CA ASP A 128 -13.80 -14.68 7.62
C ASP A 128 -14.71 -14.84 6.39
N ILE A 129 -14.31 -15.74 5.49
CA ILE A 129 -14.97 -15.93 4.20
C ILE A 129 -15.99 -17.05 4.29
N ILE A 130 -17.25 -16.71 4.05
CA ILE A 130 -18.34 -17.69 3.87
C ILE A 130 -18.47 -17.97 2.38
N LYS A 131 -18.10 -19.18 1.94
CA LYS A 131 -18.16 -19.58 0.53
C LYS A 131 -19.61 -19.71 0.05
N ASN A 132 -19.89 -19.10 -1.10
CA ASN A 132 -21.19 -19.19 -1.77
C ASN A 132 -21.25 -20.24 -2.90
N ASN A 133 -20.13 -20.92 -3.19
CA ASN A 133 -19.96 -21.96 -4.21
C ASN A 133 -20.22 -21.49 -5.66
N ILE A 134 -20.23 -20.20 -5.91
CA ILE A 134 -20.37 -19.63 -7.25
C ILE A 134 -18.97 -19.41 -7.83
N LYS A 135 -18.74 -19.92 -9.05
CA LYS A 135 -17.48 -19.77 -9.77
C LYS A 135 -17.47 -18.49 -10.61
N VAL A 136 -16.39 -17.74 -10.55
CA VAL A 136 -16.20 -16.52 -11.33
C VAL A 136 -14.84 -16.59 -12.05
N ALA A 137 -14.83 -16.27 -13.34
CA ALA A 137 -13.62 -16.12 -14.14
C ALA A 137 -13.30 -14.63 -14.29
N VAL A 138 -12.07 -14.25 -13.96
CA VAL A 138 -11.53 -12.90 -14.19
C VAL A 138 -10.48 -13.01 -15.31
N ILE A 139 -10.64 -12.21 -16.35
CA ILE A 139 -9.74 -12.22 -17.51
C ILE A 139 -8.76 -11.04 -17.36
N GLY A 140 -7.48 -11.36 -17.26
CA GLY A 140 -6.38 -10.43 -17.08
C GLY A 140 -5.91 -10.31 -15.63
N SER A 141 -4.59 -10.37 -15.42
CA SER A 141 -3.91 -10.27 -14.11
C SER A 141 -3.31 -8.88 -13.85
N GLY A 142 -3.77 -7.87 -14.56
CA GLY A 142 -3.43 -6.47 -14.27
C GLY A 142 -4.05 -5.99 -12.95
N PRO A 143 -3.68 -4.77 -12.48
CA PRO A 143 -4.15 -4.25 -11.19
C PRO A 143 -5.68 -4.27 -11.01
N ALA A 144 -6.42 -3.97 -12.07
CA ALA A 144 -7.89 -4.02 -12.06
C ALA A 144 -8.42 -5.45 -11.88
N GLY A 145 -7.86 -6.41 -12.65
CA GLY A 145 -8.25 -7.82 -12.56
C GLY A 145 -7.93 -8.42 -11.20
N LEU A 146 -6.73 -8.16 -10.68
CA LEU A 146 -6.32 -8.65 -9.35
C LEU A 146 -7.16 -8.04 -8.23
N SER A 147 -7.45 -6.74 -8.28
CA SER A 147 -8.32 -6.10 -7.28
C SER A 147 -9.74 -6.67 -7.32
N CYS A 148 -10.32 -6.84 -8.53
CA CYS A 148 -11.64 -7.43 -8.70
C CYS A 148 -11.67 -8.88 -8.19
N ALA A 149 -10.67 -9.69 -8.56
CA ALA A 149 -10.57 -11.09 -8.15
C ALA A 149 -10.47 -11.22 -6.62
N SER A 150 -9.67 -10.37 -5.99
CA SER A 150 -9.48 -10.39 -4.53
C SER A 150 -10.74 -9.99 -3.78
N GLU A 151 -11.45 -8.94 -4.23
CA GLU A 151 -12.73 -8.54 -3.64
C GLU A 151 -13.78 -9.64 -3.78
N LEU A 152 -13.91 -10.25 -4.95
CA LEU A 152 -14.82 -11.37 -5.17
C LEU A 152 -14.48 -12.58 -4.28
N ALA A 153 -13.18 -12.88 -4.10
CA ALA A 153 -12.75 -13.96 -3.22
C ALA A 153 -13.15 -13.68 -1.75
N ILE A 154 -12.98 -12.43 -1.28
CA ILE A 154 -13.41 -12.01 0.06
C ILE A 154 -14.94 -12.12 0.21
N MET A 155 -15.70 -11.87 -0.85
CA MET A 155 -17.16 -12.05 -0.88
C MET A 155 -17.58 -13.54 -0.93
N GLY A 156 -16.63 -14.47 -0.99
CA GLY A 156 -16.91 -15.91 -0.92
C GLY A 156 -17.04 -16.61 -2.26
N TYR A 157 -16.75 -15.95 -3.38
CA TYR A 157 -16.75 -16.58 -4.70
C TYR A 157 -15.52 -17.45 -4.91
N ASP A 158 -15.67 -18.52 -5.71
CA ASP A 158 -14.56 -19.35 -6.20
C ASP A 158 -13.99 -18.69 -7.46
N VAL A 159 -12.92 -17.90 -7.31
CA VAL A 159 -12.40 -17.04 -8.36
C VAL A 159 -11.21 -17.67 -9.04
N CYS A 160 -11.21 -17.68 -10.39
CA CYS A 160 -10.08 -18.06 -11.23
C CYS A 160 -9.65 -16.89 -12.10
N VAL A 161 -8.37 -16.52 -12.06
CA VAL A 161 -7.80 -15.47 -12.90
C VAL A 161 -7.10 -16.10 -14.09
N PHE A 162 -7.42 -15.64 -15.31
CA PHE A 162 -6.79 -16.07 -16.56
C PHE A 162 -5.93 -14.95 -17.13
N GLU A 163 -4.66 -15.26 -17.42
CA GLU A 163 -3.71 -14.33 -18.04
C GLU A 163 -3.15 -14.91 -19.35
N GLY A 164 -3.17 -14.11 -20.40
CA GLY A 164 -2.78 -14.55 -21.75
C GLY A 164 -1.33 -14.26 -22.13
N ARG A 165 -0.58 -13.45 -21.37
CA ARG A 165 0.79 -13.07 -21.69
C ARG A 165 1.76 -13.43 -20.57
N GLY A 166 2.56 -14.49 -20.82
CA GLY A 166 3.91 -14.65 -20.29
C GLY A 166 4.11 -14.87 -18.80
N CYS A 167 3.09 -15.18 -18.02
CA CYS A 167 3.27 -15.87 -16.74
C CYS A 167 2.94 -17.33 -16.96
N GLU A 168 3.94 -18.19 -16.98
CA GLU A 168 3.72 -19.63 -16.95
C GLU A 168 2.80 -19.94 -15.76
N GLY A 169 1.52 -20.16 -16.06
CA GLY A 169 0.55 -20.80 -15.17
C GLY A 169 0.29 -20.15 -13.84
N ILE A 170 -0.09 -18.86 -13.79
CA ILE A 170 -0.88 -18.40 -12.65
C ILE A 170 -2.36 -18.72 -12.94
N CYS A 171 -2.68 -19.99 -12.95
CA CYS A 171 -3.99 -20.47 -12.54
C CYS A 171 -3.94 -20.56 -11.01
N GLY A 172 -3.90 -19.41 -10.34
CA GLY A 172 -3.94 -19.32 -8.89
C GLY A 172 -5.39 -19.26 -8.45
N ARG A 173 -5.88 -20.25 -7.70
CA ARG A 173 -7.03 -20.04 -6.83
C ARG A 173 -6.57 -19.07 -5.75
N ILE A 174 -7.17 -17.89 -5.73
CA ILE A 174 -6.99 -16.89 -4.68
C ILE A 174 -7.86 -17.31 -3.50
#